data_dec5a0e3d72ac0a6029f842b52452686
#
_entry.id   dec5a0e3d72ac0a6029f842b52452686
#
_cell.length_a   1.000
_cell.length_b   1.000
_cell.length_c   1.000
_cell.angle_alpha   90.00
_cell.angle_beta   90.00
_cell.angle_gamma   90.00
#
_symmetry.space_group_name_H-M   'P 1'
#
loop_
_entity.id
_entity.type
_entity.pdbx_description
1 polymer ?
#
loop_
_entity_poly.entity_id
_entity_poly.type
_entity_poly.pdbx_seq_one_letter_code
_entity_poly.pdbx_strand_id
1 'polypeptide(L)'
;MFSFLKIERLCSKTAIDALFANGKSKTQFPIKLIYKLAEFESPFPIRAMFVVPKKKHKRANKRNIIKRRMREAYRLNKQTLYDSVGNTKYDIMFVYLSNEESDYAFIESKMVLLINQMGGKN
;
A
#
# COMPACT_ATOMS: atom_id res chain seq x y z
N MET A 1 18.03 -1.26 -3.47
CA MET A 1 17.59 -0.54 -4.65
C MET A 1 16.10 -0.29 -4.61
N PHE A 2 15.62 0.78 -5.23
CA PHE A 2 14.25 1.22 -5.10
C PHE A 2 13.32 0.70 -6.19
N SER A 3 13.46 -0.56 -6.60
CA SER A 3 12.51 -1.14 -7.54
C SER A 3 11.37 -1.81 -6.79
N PHE A 4 10.23 -1.92 -7.47
CA PHE A 4 9.07 -2.62 -6.97
C PHE A 4 8.85 -3.83 -7.88
N LEU A 5 9.40 -4.96 -7.46
CA LEU A 5 9.42 -6.18 -8.26
C LEU A 5 8.07 -6.88 -8.24
N LYS A 6 7.85 -7.75 -9.23
CA LYS A 6 6.60 -8.53 -9.32
C LYS A 6 6.34 -9.34 -8.04
N ILE A 7 7.39 -9.92 -7.45
CA ILE A 7 7.23 -10.72 -6.22
C ILE A 7 6.88 -9.88 -4.99
N GLU A 8 7.02 -8.56 -5.06
CA GLU A 8 6.61 -7.66 -3.99
C GLU A 8 5.16 -7.21 -4.15
N ARG A 9 4.47 -7.62 -5.22
CA ARG A 9 3.10 -7.22 -5.49
C ARG A 9 2.13 -8.26 -4.95
N LEU A 10 1.07 -7.80 -4.33
CA LEU A 10 0.00 -8.66 -3.85
C LEU A 10 -0.96 -8.93 -5.01
N CYS A 11 -0.99 -10.17 -5.49
CA CYS A 11 -1.81 -10.57 -6.62
C CYS A 11 -2.77 -11.72 -6.30
N SER A 12 -2.61 -12.38 -5.17
CA SER A 12 -3.45 -13.53 -4.80
C SER A 12 -4.85 -13.08 -4.40
N LYS A 13 -5.86 -13.58 -5.12
CA LYS A 13 -7.26 -13.26 -4.80
C LYS A 13 -7.64 -13.70 -3.38
N THR A 14 -7.19 -14.88 -2.97
CA THR A 14 -7.46 -15.39 -1.63
C THR A 14 -6.87 -14.47 -0.56
N ALA A 15 -5.64 -14.02 -0.77
CA ALA A 15 -4.97 -13.13 0.17
C ALA A 15 -5.64 -11.75 0.22
N ILE A 16 -6.10 -11.26 -0.95
CA ILE A 16 -6.82 -9.98 -1.03
C ILE A 16 -8.14 -10.08 -0.25
N ASP A 17 -8.89 -11.16 -0.47
CA ASP A 17 -10.15 -11.38 0.25
C ASP A 17 -9.92 -11.47 1.76
N ALA A 18 -8.84 -12.13 2.19
CA ALA A 18 -8.50 -12.22 3.59
C ALA A 18 -8.17 -10.86 4.21
N LEU A 19 -7.53 -9.98 3.45
CA LEU A 19 -7.27 -8.61 3.90
C LEU A 19 -8.57 -7.87 4.18
N PHE A 20 -9.54 -7.95 3.28
CA PHE A 20 -10.82 -7.29 3.49
C PHE A 20 -11.59 -7.86 4.67
N ALA A 21 -11.50 -9.19 4.86
CA ALA A 21 -12.26 -9.86 5.91
C ALA A 21 -11.64 -9.68 7.31
N ASN A 22 -10.30 -9.73 7.41
CA ASN A 22 -9.64 -9.83 8.70
C ASN A 22 -8.48 -8.85 8.91
N GLY A 23 -8.22 -7.96 7.94
CA GLY A 23 -7.12 -7.02 8.04
C GLY A 23 -7.37 -5.91 9.04
N LYS A 24 -6.29 -5.42 9.61
CA LYS A 24 -6.31 -4.20 10.42
C LYS A 24 -6.12 -3.01 9.49
N SER A 25 -6.57 -1.85 9.92
CA SER A 25 -6.44 -0.67 9.06
C SER A 25 -5.98 0.56 9.83
N LYS A 26 -5.33 1.46 9.11
CA LYS A 26 -4.97 2.80 9.57
C LYS A 26 -5.30 3.76 8.43
N THR A 27 -5.73 4.95 8.78
CA THR A 27 -6.15 5.93 7.77
C THR A 27 -5.41 7.25 7.97
N GLN A 28 -4.87 7.76 6.88
CA GLN A 28 -4.40 9.14 6.77
C GLN A 28 -5.04 9.67 5.50
N PHE A 29 -6.21 10.30 5.64
CA PHE A 29 -6.99 10.71 4.49
C PHE A 29 -6.11 11.48 3.49
N PRO A 30 -6.15 11.18 2.21
CA PRO A 30 -7.14 10.36 1.50
C PRO A 30 -6.75 8.89 1.33
N ILE A 31 -5.81 8.36 2.11
CA ILE A 31 -5.31 7.00 1.91
C ILE A 31 -5.60 6.15 3.15
N LYS A 32 -6.09 4.94 2.91
CA LYS A 32 -6.30 3.94 3.94
C LYS A 32 -5.35 2.79 3.69
N LEU A 33 -4.65 2.36 4.73
CA LEU A 33 -3.79 1.19 4.69
C LEU A 33 -4.48 0.03 5.40
N ILE A 34 -4.62 -1.09 4.70
CA ILE A 34 -5.11 -2.33 5.28
C ILE A 34 -3.96 -3.31 5.29
N TYR A 35 -3.72 -3.98 6.41
CA TYR A 35 -2.59 -4.90 6.54
C TYR A 35 -2.95 -6.11 7.38
N LYS A 36 -2.28 -7.23 7.10
CA LYS A 36 -2.53 -8.49 7.78
C LYS A 36 -1.26 -9.33 7.76
N LEU A 37 -0.98 -10.01 8.87
CA LEU A 37 0.08 -11.01 8.90
C LEU A 37 -0.20 -12.08 7.85
N ALA A 38 0.84 -12.50 7.15
CA ALA A 38 0.70 -13.46 6.07
C ALA A 38 1.86 -14.44 6.08
N GLU A 39 1.65 -15.57 5.42
CA GLU A 39 2.70 -16.57 5.21
C GLU A 39 2.89 -16.72 3.71
N PHE A 40 4.11 -16.49 3.26
CA PHE A 40 4.48 -16.68 1.86
C PHE A 40 5.99 -16.79 1.75
N GLU A 41 6.45 -17.42 0.67
CA GLU A 41 7.87 -17.56 0.40
C GLU A 41 8.34 -16.39 -0.44
N SER A 42 9.27 -15.62 0.09
CA SER A 42 9.83 -14.47 -0.62
C SER A 42 11.02 -13.92 0.15
N PRO A 43 12.04 -13.38 -0.54
CA PRO A 43 13.10 -12.64 0.15
C PRO A 43 12.63 -11.29 0.68
N PHE A 44 11.41 -10.85 0.31
CA PHE A 44 10.86 -9.59 0.78
C PHE A 44 9.74 -9.82 1.78
N PRO A 45 9.65 -8.99 2.84
CA PRO A 45 8.67 -9.24 3.91
C PRO A 45 7.26 -8.76 3.58
N ILE A 46 7.06 -7.96 2.52
CA ILE A 46 5.78 -7.33 2.24
C ILE A 46 5.34 -7.61 0.81
N ARG A 47 4.06 -8.00 0.66
CA ARG A 47 3.38 -7.96 -0.64
C ARG A 47 2.36 -6.84 -0.58
N ALA A 48 2.42 -5.94 -1.56
CA ALA A 48 1.60 -4.72 -1.55
C ALA A 48 0.75 -4.58 -2.81
N MET A 49 -0.42 -3.96 -2.65
CA MET A 49 -1.22 -3.55 -3.80
C MET A 49 -1.82 -2.17 -3.57
N PHE A 50 -2.25 -1.54 -4.65
CA PHE A 50 -2.77 -0.17 -4.63
C PHE A 50 -4.11 -0.15 -5.34
N VAL A 51 -5.12 0.42 -4.70
CA VAL A 51 -6.49 0.42 -5.19
C VAL A 51 -7.04 1.84 -5.24
N VAL A 52 -7.60 2.20 -6.41
CA VAL A 52 -8.38 3.42 -6.56
C VAL A 52 -9.76 2.96 -7.01
N PRO A 53 -10.79 3.03 -6.13
CA PRO A 53 -12.11 2.49 -6.47
C PRO A 53 -12.74 3.19 -7.66
N LYS A 54 -13.41 2.42 -8.50
CA LYS A 54 -14.14 2.95 -9.68
C LYS A 54 -15.20 3.96 -9.30
N LYS A 55 -15.82 3.79 -8.14
CA LYS A 55 -16.83 4.72 -7.65
C LYS A 55 -16.29 6.13 -7.50
N LYS A 56 -15.02 6.24 -7.12
CA LYS A 56 -14.38 7.54 -6.85
C LYS A 56 -13.82 8.16 -8.11
N HIS A 57 -13.29 7.34 -9.02
CA HIS A 57 -12.65 7.81 -10.25
C HIS A 57 -13.03 6.87 -11.38
N LYS A 58 -14.04 7.26 -12.15
CA LYS A 58 -14.61 6.40 -13.19
C LYS A 58 -13.68 6.18 -14.38
N ARG A 59 -12.85 7.17 -14.69
CA ARG A 59 -11.93 7.07 -15.82
C ARG A 59 -10.68 6.29 -15.43
N ALA A 60 -10.35 5.28 -16.24
CA ALA A 60 -9.20 4.42 -15.99
C ALA A 60 -7.89 5.20 -15.96
N ASN A 61 -7.72 6.21 -16.83
CA ASN A 61 -6.49 6.98 -16.85
C ASN A 61 -6.30 7.77 -15.55
N LYS A 62 -7.37 8.28 -14.96
CA LYS A 62 -7.31 8.96 -13.66
C LYS A 62 -6.90 7.99 -12.55
N ARG A 63 -7.51 6.81 -12.52
CA ARG A 63 -7.15 5.80 -11.54
C ARG A 63 -5.69 5.41 -11.66
N ASN A 64 -5.21 5.26 -12.89
CA ASN A 64 -3.81 4.84 -13.13
C ASN A 64 -2.81 5.90 -12.68
N ILE A 65 -3.15 7.18 -12.85
CA ILE A 65 -2.29 8.28 -12.39
C ILE A 65 -2.14 8.22 -10.87
N ILE A 66 -3.26 8.07 -10.15
CA ILE A 66 -3.25 8.03 -8.69
C ILE A 66 -2.52 6.78 -8.20
N LYS A 67 -2.78 5.62 -8.81
CA LYS A 67 -2.08 4.38 -8.47
C LYS A 67 -0.57 4.53 -8.65
N ARG A 68 -0.16 5.15 -9.76
CA ARG A 68 1.26 5.34 -10.04
C ARG A 68 1.92 6.22 -8.98
N ARG A 69 1.22 7.27 -8.54
CA ARG A 69 1.74 8.15 -7.48
C ARG A 69 1.89 7.41 -6.16
N MET A 70 0.89 6.59 -5.78
CA MET A 70 0.98 5.77 -4.57
C MET A 70 2.11 4.75 -4.67
N ARG A 71 2.22 4.07 -5.81
CA ARG A 71 3.27 3.07 -6.04
C ARG A 71 4.65 3.69 -5.96
N GLU A 72 4.82 4.86 -6.55
CA GLU A 72 6.10 5.56 -6.53
C GLU A 72 6.48 5.97 -5.12
N ALA A 73 5.54 6.51 -4.36
CA ALA A 73 5.77 6.87 -2.96
C ALA A 73 6.15 5.64 -2.13
N TYR A 74 5.49 4.53 -2.36
CA TYR A 74 5.80 3.28 -1.68
C TYR A 74 7.21 2.79 -2.07
N ARG A 75 7.50 2.77 -3.37
CA ARG A 75 8.78 2.29 -3.88
C ARG A 75 9.97 3.04 -3.23
N LEU A 76 9.83 4.33 -3.08
CA LEU A 76 10.90 5.16 -2.53
C LEU A 76 11.01 5.09 -1.00
N ASN A 77 9.95 4.66 -0.31
CA ASN A 77 9.92 4.68 1.15
C ASN A 77 9.77 3.30 1.79
N LYS A 78 9.67 2.25 1.00
CA LYS A 78 9.41 0.90 1.51
C LYS A 78 10.52 0.33 2.38
N GLN A 79 11.76 0.76 2.18
CA GLN A 79 12.89 0.23 2.95
C GLN A 79 12.71 0.46 4.45
N THR A 80 12.17 1.63 4.81
CA THR A 80 11.86 1.91 6.22
C THR A 80 10.91 0.87 6.79
N LEU A 81 9.87 0.52 6.01
CA LEU A 81 8.90 -0.49 6.44
C LEU A 81 9.53 -1.87 6.53
N TYR A 82 10.33 -2.26 5.53
CA TYR A 82 11.00 -3.55 5.50
C TYR A 82 11.92 -3.71 6.71
N ASP A 83 12.68 -2.66 7.03
CA ASP A 83 13.56 -2.68 8.19
C ASP A 83 12.77 -2.82 9.50
N SER A 84 11.61 -2.19 9.57
CA SER A 84 10.78 -2.21 10.78
C SER A 84 10.16 -3.57 11.05
N VAL A 85 9.72 -4.27 10.00
CA VAL A 85 9.02 -5.55 10.18
C VAL A 85 9.98 -6.74 10.26
N GLY A 86 11.23 -6.56 9.83
CA GLY A 86 12.24 -7.63 9.88
C GLY A 86 11.82 -8.84 9.06
N ASN A 87 11.74 -10.00 9.72
CA ASN A 87 11.37 -11.25 9.05
C ASN A 87 9.87 -11.54 9.08
N THR A 88 9.09 -10.67 9.72
CA THR A 88 7.64 -10.83 9.76
C THR A 88 7.05 -10.49 8.41
N LYS A 89 6.15 -11.34 7.92
CA LYS A 89 5.57 -11.15 6.60
C LYS A 89 4.16 -10.55 6.69
N TYR A 90 3.87 -9.61 5.80
CA TYR A 90 2.58 -8.94 5.75
C TYR A 90 2.08 -8.82 4.32
N ASP A 91 0.76 -8.94 4.15
CA ASP A 91 0.05 -8.47 2.97
C ASP A 91 -0.52 -7.10 3.30
N ILE A 92 -0.36 -6.15 2.41
CA ILE A 92 -0.87 -4.79 2.62
C ILE A 92 -1.58 -4.28 1.38
N MET A 93 -2.50 -3.34 1.61
CA MET A 93 -3.25 -2.70 0.54
C MET A 93 -3.42 -1.22 0.88
N PHE A 94 -3.10 -0.36 -0.07
CA PHE A 94 -3.35 1.08 0.05
C PHE A 94 -4.57 1.41 -0.81
N VAL A 95 -5.58 2.01 -0.19
CA VAL A 95 -6.84 2.36 -0.86
C VAL A 95 -7.00 3.87 -0.86
N TYR A 96 -7.23 4.44 -2.04
CA TYR A 96 -7.44 5.88 -2.17
C TYR A 96 -8.91 6.20 -1.94
N LEU A 97 -9.21 7.09 -1.00
CA LEU A 97 -10.57 7.34 -0.54
C LEU A 97 -11.22 8.60 -1.11
N SER A 98 -10.44 9.51 -1.69
CA SER A 98 -10.96 10.80 -2.16
C SER A 98 -11.54 10.71 -3.55
N ASN A 99 -12.55 11.54 -3.83
CA ASN A 99 -13.09 11.73 -5.17
C ASN A 99 -12.19 12.64 -6.03
N GLU A 100 -11.24 13.31 -5.39
CA GLU A 100 -10.38 14.27 -6.06
C GLU A 100 -8.98 13.73 -6.21
N GLU A 101 -8.31 14.18 -7.27
CA GLU A 101 -6.92 13.82 -7.52
C GLU A 101 -6.02 14.66 -6.62
N SER A 102 -4.99 14.03 -6.03
CA SER A 102 -3.98 14.72 -5.23
C SER A 102 -2.64 14.62 -5.93
N ASP A 103 -1.79 15.63 -5.76
CA ASP A 103 -0.46 15.58 -6.36
C ASP A 103 0.43 14.58 -5.63
N TYR A 104 1.58 14.29 -6.23
CA TYR A 104 2.50 13.29 -5.70
C TYR A 104 3.00 13.66 -4.30
N ALA A 105 3.37 14.91 -4.07
CA ALA A 105 3.94 15.33 -2.79
C ALA A 105 2.95 15.10 -1.65
N PHE A 106 1.68 15.42 -1.88
CA PHE A 106 0.64 15.20 -0.88
C PHE A 106 0.43 13.71 -0.62
N ILE A 107 0.34 12.91 -1.68
CA ILE A 107 0.20 11.46 -1.57
C ILE A 107 1.38 10.88 -0.82
N GLU A 108 2.60 11.27 -1.16
CA GLU A 108 3.80 10.76 -0.50
C GLU A 108 3.78 11.08 0.99
N SER A 109 3.36 12.29 1.37
CA SER A 109 3.31 12.66 2.78
C SER A 109 2.40 11.72 3.58
N LYS A 110 1.26 11.33 3.02
CA LYS A 110 0.33 10.42 3.68
C LYS A 110 0.84 8.98 3.68
N MET A 111 1.47 8.56 2.59
CA MET A 111 2.07 7.23 2.50
C MET A 111 3.16 7.05 3.56
N VAL A 112 4.01 8.04 3.74
CA VAL A 112 5.08 8.00 4.74
C VAL A 112 4.50 7.87 6.15
N LEU A 113 3.45 8.64 6.45
CA LEU A 113 2.79 8.55 7.76
C LEU A 113 2.25 7.14 8.00
N LEU A 114 1.59 6.55 7.01
CA LEU A 114 1.02 5.22 7.13
C LEU A 114 2.11 4.15 7.29
N ILE A 115 3.17 4.26 6.53
CA ILE A 115 4.32 3.33 6.62
C ILE A 115 4.92 3.39 8.03
N ASN A 116 5.11 4.58 8.56
CA ASN A 116 5.66 4.75 9.89
C ASN A 116 4.73 4.20 10.97
N GLN A 117 3.43 4.41 10.83
CA GLN A 117 2.43 3.88 11.77
C GLN A 117 2.41 2.36 11.76
N MET A 118 2.49 1.75 10.58
CA MET A 118 2.52 0.29 10.47
C MET A 118 3.80 -0.27 11.08
N GLY A 119 4.91 0.43 10.90
CA GLY A 119 6.19 0.01 11.46
C GLY A 119 6.35 0.29 12.95
N GLY A 120 5.34 0.84 13.60
CA GLY A 120 5.41 1.17 15.03
C GLY A 120 6.15 2.46 15.34
N LYS A 121 6.39 3.29 14.34
CA LYS A 121 7.06 4.58 14.51
C LYS A 121 6.04 5.70 14.32
N ASN A 122 5.68 6.34 15.37
CA ASN A 122 4.68 7.41 15.31
C ASN A 122 5.33 8.77 15.24
#